data_f0ba89a9e2407ac4bf26a0993cd2ad07
#
_entry.id   f0ba89a9e2407ac4bf26a0993cd2ad07
#
_cell.length_a   1.000
_cell.length_b   1.000
_cell.length_c   1.000
_cell.angle_alpha   90.00
_cell.angle_beta   90.00
_cell.angle_gamma   90.00
#
_symmetry.space_group_name_H-M   'P 1'
#
loop_
_entity.id
_entity.type
_entity.pdbx_description
1 polymer ?
#
loop_
_entity_poly.entity_id
_entity_poly.type
_entity_poly.pdbx_seq_one_letter_code
_entity_poly.pdbx_strand_id
1 'polypeptide(L)'
;MSDAAKPIDPGALPTPTKFLIFAVMAFGQFMALIDIQIVAASLNSVQAGLSAGPDEISWVQTGYLMAELVMIPFAAFLAQALSTRWLFALSAGLFTISSALCGMAWDINSMILFRVLQGFTGGAMVPTVFATGFAMFSGPQRAMIPAILGMVSVLAPTLGPTVGGWLTEAIGWRSIFYINIVPGALVTLLAINVIKVDRPKLSMLKTIDYSHLAAMAVLLGGLEYVLEEGPRRQWFEDDGIAIAAWVTLVALGLFIERSLRSGGPIVKLSPFRKPTFAFACLFNLVIGFGLYSSTYLIPIFLGRVRGYDSLEIGTTVVVTGIAQILSTVIAARLSTRVDARITVSIGLTLFAAALWLTSHMTSEWGFMALLGPQALRGFAIMLCIVPSVTLALGGFEAAELRYASGLFNLMRNLGGAIGIAVVNTWLGDNARIHVARFGEALGEAGRSGTDALGTLAARIAERTPDAAQAALVMQGELARVVGREALTLAFNDVFRIMAVLFLAALVMAPFCKPPPLAGAAPPPPDAH
;
A
#
# COMPACT_ATOMS: atom_id res chain seq x y z
N MET A 1 -9.00 23.17 -43.80
CA MET A 1 -7.78 23.67 -43.16
C MET A 1 -8.01 23.56 -41.66
N SER A 2 -7.53 22.47 -41.03
CA SER A 2 -7.67 22.22 -39.59
C SER A 2 -6.59 23.03 -38.90
N ASP A 3 -7.01 24.01 -38.12
CA ASP A 3 -6.14 24.76 -37.21
C ASP A 3 -5.53 23.78 -36.18
N ALA A 4 -4.36 23.27 -36.49
CA ALA A 4 -3.59 22.38 -35.61
C ALA A 4 -3.13 23.23 -34.41
N ALA A 5 -4.06 23.42 -33.48
CA ALA A 5 -3.81 24.18 -32.25
C ALA A 5 -2.56 23.60 -31.54
N LYS A 6 -1.56 24.45 -31.29
CA LYS A 6 -0.26 24.11 -30.66
C LYS A 6 -0.44 23.17 -29.45
N PRO A 7 0.41 22.16 -29.33
CA PRO A 7 0.40 21.29 -28.15
C PRO A 7 0.55 22.14 -26.89
N ILE A 8 -0.26 21.85 -25.87
CA ILE A 8 -0.14 22.52 -24.55
C ILE A 8 1.14 21.98 -23.92
N ASP A 9 2.09 22.88 -23.64
CA ASP A 9 3.28 22.53 -22.85
C ASP A 9 2.96 22.68 -21.35
N PRO A 10 2.84 21.58 -20.60
CA PRO A 10 2.58 21.65 -19.16
C PRO A 10 3.66 22.41 -18.39
N GLY A 11 4.91 22.40 -18.92
CA GLY A 11 6.05 23.09 -18.35
C GLY A 11 5.97 24.61 -18.48
N ALA A 12 5.21 25.13 -19.43
CA ALA A 12 5.07 26.58 -19.66
C ALA A 12 3.98 27.26 -18.81
N LEU A 13 3.20 26.50 -18.02
CA LEU A 13 2.15 27.06 -17.16
C LEU A 13 2.74 27.96 -16.05
N PRO A 14 2.01 29.02 -15.61
CA PRO A 14 2.41 29.83 -14.47
C PRO A 14 2.62 28.99 -13.20
N THR A 15 3.64 29.29 -12.43
CA THR A 15 3.99 28.54 -11.21
C THR A 15 2.82 28.39 -10.22
N PRO A 16 2.02 29.43 -9.90
CA PRO A 16 0.85 29.28 -9.02
C PRO A 16 -0.18 28.29 -9.56
N THR A 17 -0.41 28.29 -10.88
CA THR A 17 -1.34 27.37 -11.54
C THR A 17 -0.85 25.92 -11.45
N LYS A 18 0.46 25.69 -11.62
CA LYS A 18 1.06 24.34 -11.44
C LYS A 18 0.84 23.82 -10.02
N PHE A 19 1.10 24.66 -9.01
CA PHE A 19 0.89 24.28 -7.62
C PHE A 19 -0.58 24.01 -7.31
N LEU A 20 -1.49 24.81 -7.84
CA LEU A 20 -2.93 24.60 -7.65
C LEU A 20 -3.39 23.27 -8.28
N ILE A 21 -3.00 23.00 -9.53
CA ILE A 21 -3.30 21.73 -10.21
C ILE A 21 -2.76 20.56 -9.36
N PHE A 22 -1.50 20.65 -8.95
CA PHE A 22 -0.85 19.59 -8.20
C PHE A 22 -1.51 19.35 -6.82
N ALA A 23 -1.89 20.42 -6.11
CA ALA A 23 -2.58 20.34 -4.83
C ALA A 23 -3.94 19.67 -4.95
N VAL A 24 -4.76 20.03 -5.97
CA VAL A 24 -6.05 19.41 -6.24
C VAL A 24 -5.88 17.92 -6.52
N MET A 25 -4.90 17.56 -7.36
CA MET A 25 -4.65 16.17 -7.72
C MET A 25 -4.09 15.36 -6.53
N ALA A 26 -3.17 15.93 -5.75
CA ALA A 26 -2.61 15.30 -4.54
C ALA A 26 -3.68 15.07 -3.47
N PHE A 27 -4.63 16.00 -3.32
CA PHE A 27 -5.76 15.85 -2.41
C PHE A 27 -6.73 14.75 -2.87
N GLY A 28 -7.00 14.62 -4.19
CA GLY A 28 -7.77 13.51 -4.73
C GLY A 28 -7.07 12.15 -4.49
N GLN A 29 -5.74 12.09 -4.65
CA GLN A 29 -4.97 10.89 -4.29
C GLN A 29 -5.09 10.56 -2.79
N PHE A 30 -4.98 11.56 -1.92
CA PHE A 30 -5.14 11.38 -0.47
C PHE A 30 -6.51 10.79 -0.13
N MET A 31 -7.57 11.31 -0.76
CA MET A 31 -8.94 10.84 -0.56
C MET A 31 -9.10 9.35 -0.96
N ALA A 32 -8.53 8.92 -2.09
CA ALA A 32 -8.57 7.53 -2.50
C ALA A 32 -7.80 6.61 -1.54
N LEU A 33 -6.62 7.04 -1.07
CA LEU A 33 -5.78 6.24 -0.18
C LEU A 33 -6.34 6.14 1.25
N ILE A 34 -6.94 7.21 1.77
CA ILE A 34 -7.50 7.19 3.12
C ILE A 34 -8.78 6.34 3.19
N ASP A 35 -9.59 6.31 2.12
CA ASP A 35 -10.80 5.50 2.01
C ASP A 35 -10.52 4.01 2.27
N ILE A 36 -9.44 3.47 1.70
CA ILE A 36 -9.02 2.08 1.90
C ILE A 36 -8.82 1.78 3.39
N GLN A 37 -8.16 2.68 4.09
CA GLN A 37 -7.78 2.48 5.49
C GLN A 37 -8.94 2.71 6.47
N ILE A 38 -9.80 3.68 6.16
CA ILE A 38 -11.03 3.93 6.92
C ILE A 38 -11.93 2.70 6.89
N VAL A 39 -12.14 2.12 5.69
CA VAL A 39 -12.98 0.94 5.52
C VAL A 39 -12.36 -0.29 6.19
N ALA A 40 -11.05 -0.50 6.05
CA ALA A 40 -10.34 -1.60 6.71
C ALA A 40 -10.51 -1.57 8.24
N ALA A 41 -10.41 -0.40 8.85
CA ALA A 41 -10.58 -0.23 10.29
C ALA A 41 -12.04 -0.45 10.77
N SER A 42 -13.01 -0.25 9.89
CA SER A 42 -14.44 -0.32 10.21
C SER A 42 -15.11 -1.62 9.74
N LEU A 43 -14.33 -2.57 9.24
CA LEU A 43 -14.83 -3.76 8.54
C LEU A 43 -15.78 -4.60 9.41
N ASN A 44 -15.49 -4.76 10.70
CA ASN A 44 -16.35 -5.49 11.64
C ASN A 44 -17.72 -4.82 11.81
N SER A 45 -17.76 -3.49 11.83
CA SER A 45 -19.02 -2.74 11.94
C SER A 45 -19.84 -2.79 10.66
N VAL A 46 -19.18 -2.81 9.50
CA VAL A 46 -19.80 -3.04 8.18
C VAL A 46 -20.38 -4.46 8.13
N GLN A 47 -19.62 -5.46 8.59
CA GLN A 47 -20.06 -6.86 8.66
C GLN A 47 -21.34 -7.00 9.49
N ALA A 48 -21.34 -6.46 10.70
CA ALA A 48 -22.51 -6.49 11.59
C ALA A 48 -23.71 -5.74 10.97
N GLY A 49 -23.45 -4.57 10.35
CA GLY A 49 -24.48 -3.73 9.75
C GLY A 49 -25.13 -4.30 8.49
N LEU A 50 -24.45 -5.19 7.78
CA LEU A 50 -24.97 -5.89 6.58
C LEU A 50 -25.34 -7.35 6.87
N SER A 51 -25.17 -7.84 8.12
CA SER A 51 -25.37 -9.23 8.53
C SER A 51 -24.57 -10.21 7.66
N ALA A 52 -23.34 -9.81 7.26
CA ALA A 52 -22.50 -10.56 6.34
C ALA A 52 -21.73 -11.68 7.05
N GLY A 53 -21.48 -12.78 6.34
CA GLY A 53 -20.62 -13.87 6.82
C GLY A 53 -19.15 -13.44 6.94
N PRO A 54 -18.35 -14.15 7.77
CA PRO A 54 -16.93 -13.86 7.93
C PRO A 54 -16.13 -13.99 6.62
N ASP A 55 -16.57 -14.86 5.71
CA ASP A 55 -15.92 -15.06 4.41
C ASP A 55 -16.34 -14.04 3.37
N GLU A 56 -17.55 -13.49 3.51
CA GLU A 56 -18.09 -12.53 2.57
C GLU A 56 -17.53 -11.12 2.80
N ILE A 57 -17.30 -10.75 4.06
CA ILE A 57 -16.89 -9.39 4.41
C ILE A 57 -15.52 -9.01 3.85
N SER A 58 -14.61 -9.97 3.69
CA SER A 58 -13.29 -9.72 3.09
C SER A 58 -13.40 -9.17 1.67
N TRP A 59 -14.42 -9.60 0.90
CA TRP A 59 -14.64 -9.14 -0.46
C TRP A 59 -14.89 -7.63 -0.58
N VAL A 60 -15.35 -6.98 0.47
CA VAL A 60 -15.47 -5.51 0.54
C VAL A 60 -14.11 -4.83 0.32
N GLN A 61 -13.04 -5.41 0.83
CA GLN A 61 -11.67 -4.93 0.63
C GLN A 61 -11.04 -5.51 -0.63
N THR A 62 -11.06 -6.83 -0.79
CA THR A 62 -10.47 -7.56 -1.91
C THR A 62 -11.00 -7.07 -3.24
N GLY A 63 -12.32 -6.90 -3.39
CA GLY A 63 -12.94 -6.40 -4.62
C GLY A 63 -12.48 -5.00 -5.00
N TYR A 64 -12.30 -4.12 -4.03
CA TYR A 64 -11.75 -2.78 -4.25
C TYR A 64 -10.30 -2.86 -4.74
N LEU A 65 -9.43 -3.59 -4.04
CA LEU A 65 -8.00 -3.70 -4.36
C LEU A 65 -7.76 -4.36 -5.72
N MET A 66 -8.50 -5.41 -6.06
CA MET A 66 -8.45 -6.04 -7.39
C MET A 66 -8.76 -5.04 -8.50
N ALA A 67 -9.84 -4.27 -8.35
CA ALA A 67 -10.27 -3.29 -9.35
C ALA A 67 -9.29 -2.12 -9.45
N GLU A 68 -8.77 -1.63 -8.32
CA GLU A 68 -7.75 -0.60 -8.26
C GLU A 68 -6.47 -1.04 -8.99
N LEU A 69 -5.99 -2.25 -8.72
CA LEU A 69 -4.75 -2.78 -9.30
C LEU A 69 -4.83 -2.88 -10.82
N VAL A 70 -5.99 -3.28 -11.35
CA VAL A 70 -6.27 -3.32 -12.81
C VAL A 70 -6.24 -1.92 -13.41
N MET A 71 -6.83 -0.93 -12.70
CA MET A 71 -6.94 0.44 -13.23
C MET A 71 -5.60 1.19 -13.26
N ILE A 72 -4.67 0.91 -12.34
CA ILE A 72 -3.38 1.61 -12.25
C ILE A 72 -2.62 1.65 -13.59
N PRO A 73 -2.30 0.53 -14.24
CA PRO A 73 -1.63 0.56 -15.54
C PRO A 73 -2.53 1.04 -16.67
N PHE A 74 -3.83 0.81 -16.62
CA PHE A 74 -4.79 1.25 -17.62
C PHE A 74 -4.97 2.78 -17.61
N ALA A 75 -4.79 3.43 -16.48
CA ALA A 75 -4.87 4.89 -16.34
C ALA A 75 -3.90 5.63 -17.28
N ALA A 76 -2.71 5.07 -17.54
CA ALA A 76 -1.73 5.68 -18.45
C ALA A 76 -2.25 5.78 -19.90
N PHE A 77 -2.97 4.77 -20.37
CA PHE A 77 -3.63 4.76 -21.68
C PHE A 77 -4.81 5.73 -21.68
N LEU A 78 -5.68 5.65 -20.68
CA LEU A 78 -6.85 6.51 -20.56
C LEU A 78 -6.48 8.00 -20.44
N ALA A 79 -5.40 8.33 -19.75
CA ALA A 79 -4.90 9.71 -19.63
C ALA A 79 -4.51 10.30 -21.01
N GLN A 80 -4.04 9.48 -21.94
CA GLN A 80 -3.76 9.94 -23.32
C GLN A 80 -5.02 10.02 -24.16
N ALA A 81 -5.94 9.07 -24.00
CA ALA A 81 -7.18 9.02 -24.79
C ALA A 81 -8.16 10.13 -24.38
N LEU A 82 -8.42 10.28 -23.08
CA LEU A 82 -9.42 11.21 -22.52
C LEU A 82 -8.84 12.59 -22.18
N SER A 83 -7.55 12.74 -22.06
CA SER A 83 -6.76 13.78 -21.38
C SER A 83 -6.72 13.61 -19.85
N THR A 84 -5.68 14.15 -19.24
CA THR A 84 -5.48 14.16 -17.78
C THR A 84 -6.65 14.83 -17.05
N ARG A 85 -7.17 15.92 -17.60
CA ARG A 85 -8.33 16.65 -17.06
C ARG A 85 -9.56 15.75 -16.91
N TRP A 86 -9.97 15.14 -18.00
CA TRP A 86 -11.20 14.35 -18.01
C TRP A 86 -11.04 13.02 -17.29
N LEU A 87 -9.87 12.37 -17.43
CA LEU A 87 -9.63 11.15 -16.66
C LEU A 87 -9.71 11.43 -15.16
N PHE A 88 -8.99 12.45 -14.66
CA PHE A 88 -8.95 12.75 -13.24
C PHE A 88 -10.31 13.21 -12.69
N ALA A 89 -11.03 14.06 -13.43
CA ALA A 89 -12.36 14.52 -13.03
C ALA A 89 -13.39 13.39 -13.00
N LEU A 90 -13.39 12.51 -14.03
CA LEU A 90 -14.27 11.34 -14.06
C LEU A 90 -13.92 10.35 -12.95
N SER A 91 -12.62 10.10 -12.71
CA SER A 91 -12.18 9.22 -11.63
C SER A 91 -12.63 9.73 -10.26
N ALA A 92 -12.41 11.00 -9.95
CA ALA A 92 -12.82 11.59 -8.69
C ALA A 92 -14.36 11.63 -8.54
N GLY A 93 -15.07 11.99 -9.61
CA GLY A 93 -16.54 12.07 -9.60
C GLY A 93 -17.20 10.69 -9.45
N LEU A 94 -16.77 9.70 -10.23
CA LEU A 94 -17.31 8.34 -10.16
C LEU A 94 -16.89 7.65 -8.84
N PHE A 95 -15.68 7.90 -8.35
CA PHE A 95 -15.26 7.45 -7.00
C PHE A 95 -16.20 7.99 -5.93
N THR A 96 -16.54 9.28 -6.00
CA THR A 96 -17.44 9.92 -5.04
C THR A 96 -18.86 9.34 -5.11
N ILE A 97 -19.37 9.11 -6.32
CA ILE A 97 -20.68 8.48 -6.54
C ILE A 97 -20.66 7.04 -6.00
N SER A 98 -19.65 6.25 -6.36
CA SER A 98 -19.52 4.87 -5.87
C SER A 98 -19.38 4.82 -4.34
N SER A 99 -18.67 5.78 -3.73
CA SER A 99 -18.60 5.91 -2.28
C SER A 99 -19.98 6.17 -1.66
N ALA A 100 -20.75 7.10 -2.23
CA ALA A 100 -22.12 7.34 -1.76
C ALA A 100 -23.01 6.08 -1.89
N LEU A 101 -22.86 5.33 -2.99
CA LEU A 101 -23.57 4.05 -3.18
C LEU A 101 -23.15 3.00 -2.15
N CYS A 102 -21.86 2.91 -1.77
CA CYS A 102 -21.42 2.05 -0.67
C CYS A 102 -22.12 2.40 0.65
N GLY A 103 -22.26 3.69 0.96
CA GLY A 103 -23.01 4.13 2.14
C GLY A 103 -24.52 3.79 2.09
N MET A 104 -25.07 3.58 0.90
CA MET A 104 -26.47 3.20 0.65
C MET A 104 -26.64 1.68 0.48
N ALA A 105 -25.59 0.88 0.55
CA ALA A 105 -25.66 -0.56 0.34
C ALA A 105 -26.68 -1.22 1.28
N TRP A 106 -27.49 -2.13 0.73
CA TRP A 106 -28.57 -2.82 1.44
C TRP A 106 -28.21 -4.26 1.81
N ASP A 107 -27.24 -4.85 1.11
CA ASP A 107 -26.69 -6.19 1.36
C ASP A 107 -25.19 -6.24 1.01
N ILE A 108 -24.56 -7.37 1.30
CA ILE A 108 -23.13 -7.57 1.06
C ILE A 108 -22.80 -7.55 -0.44
N ASN A 109 -23.65 -8.08 -1.31
CA ASN A 109 -23.40 -8.14 -2.75
C ASN A 109 -23.41 -6.75 -3.38
N SER A 110 -24.36 -5.90 -2.99
CA SER A 110 -24.41 -4.50 -3.43
C SER A 110 -23.18 -3.74 -2.95
N MET A 111 -22.77 -3.97 -1.69
CA MET A 111 -21.54 -3.39 -1.14
C MET A 111 -20.32 -3.78 -1.96
N ILE A 112 -20.11 -5.07 -2.23
CA ILE A 112 -18.98 -5.57 -3.03
C ILE A 112 -18.99 -4.94 -4.43
N LEU A 113 -20.14 -4.91 -5.10
CA LEU A 113 -20.26 -4.29 -6.42
C LEU A 113 -19.84 -2.82 -6.41
N PHE A 114 -20.34 -2.04 -5.45
CA PHE A 114 -20.01 -0.62 -5.33
C PHE A 114 -18.55 -0.40 -4.95
N ARG A 115 -17.95 -1.28 -4.15
CA ARG A 115 -16.52 -1.26 -3.83
C ARG A 115 -15.64 -1.56 -5.05
N VAL A 116 -16.02 -2.52 -5.89
CA VAL A 116 -15.34 -2.78 -7.17
C VAL A 116 -15.37 -1.54 -8.07
N LEU A 117 -16.53 -0.88 -8.21
CA LEU A 117 -16.66 0.35 -8.98
C LEU A 117 -15.81 1.48 -8.38
N GLN A 118 -15.79 1.62 -7.07
CA GLN A 118 -15.02 2.62 -6.36
C GLN A 118 -13.51 2.40 -6.52
N GLY A 119 -13.02 1.16 -6.38
CA GLY A 119 -11.62 0.80 -6.59
C GLY A 119 -11.18 1.03 -8.03
N PHE A 120 -12.00 0.62 -9.02
CA PHE A 120 -11.71 0.85 -10.42
C PHE A 120 -11.57 2.34 -10.74
N THR A 121 -12.44 3.18 -10.21
CA THR A 121 -12.39 4.63 -10.47
C THR A 121 -11.28 5.32 -9.68
N GLY A 122 -11.02 4.90 -8.43
CA GLY A 122 -9.95 5.42 -7.57
C GLY A 122 -8.54 5.15 -8.08
N GLY A 123 -8.33 3.96 -8.65
CA GLY A 123 -7.02 3.48 -9.09
C GLY A 123 -6.31 4.33 -10.15
N ALA A 124 -7.06 5.16 -10.91
CA ALA A 124 -6.46 6.07 -11.87
C ALA A 124 -5.83 7.32 -11.24
N MET A 125 -6.24 7.71 -10.04
CA MET A 125 -5.81 8.98 -9.45
C MET A 125 -4.32 8.98 -9.13
N VAL A 126 -3.81 7.94 -8.46
CA VAL A 126 -2.41 7.87 -8.01
C VAL A 126 -1.39 8.00 -9.16
N PRO A 127 -1.40 7.15 -10.21
CA PRO A 127 -0.41 7.24 -11.29
C PRO A 127 -0.53 8.53 -12.08
N THR A 128 -1.74 9.07 -12.21
CA THR A 128 -1.99 10.32 -12.96
C THR A 128 -1.38 11.53 -12.27
N VAL A 129 -1.45 11.61 -10.93
CA VAL A 129 -0.83 12.70 -10.16
C VAL A 129 0.69 12.69 -10.31
N PHE A 130 1.33 11.51 -10.17
CA PHE A 130 2.78 11.38 -10.37
C PHE A 130 3.20 11.82 -11.78
N ALA A 131 2.56 11.27 -12.82
CA ALA A 131 2.88 11.60 -14.20
C ALA A 131 2.72 13.10 -14.50
N THR A 132 1.64 13.71 -14.03
CA THR A 132 1.33 15.13 -14.25
C THR A 132 2.30 16.03 -13.50
N GLY A 133 2.60 15.72 -12.24
CA GLY A 133 3.60 16.44 -11.46
C GLY A 133 4.96 16.48 -12.15
N PHE A 134 5.47 15.32 -12.56
CA PHE A 134 6.77 15.23 -13.26
C PHE A 134 6.76 15.92 -14.62
N ALA A 135 5.61 16.03 -15.29
CA ALA A 135 5.49 16.75 -16.56
C ALA A 135 5.43 18.27 -16.39
N MET A 136 4.84 18.78 -15.29
CA MET A 136 4.67 20.21 -15.05
C MET A 136 5.90 20.88 -14.42
N PHE A 137 6.61 20.17 -13.53
CA PHE A 137 7.71 20.74 -12.77
C PHE A 137 9.07 20.30 -13.32
N SER A 138 10.05 21.20 -13.28
CA SER A 138 11.42 20.96 -13.72
C SER A 138 12.42 21.47 -12.68
N GLY A 139 13.70 21.12 -12.83
CA GLY A 139 14.75 21.55 -11.92
C GLY A 139 14.52 21.17 -10.46
N PRO A 140 14.87 22.03 -9.49
CA PRO A 140 14.73 21.75 -8.05
C PRO A 140 13.29 21.49 -7.61
N GLN A 141 12.29 22.10 -8.26
CA GLN A 141 10.89 21.90 -7.93
C GLN A 141 10.41 20.46 -8.21
N ARG A 142 11.03 19.76 -9.16
CA ARG A 142 10.70 18.37 -9.48
C ARG A 142 10.94 17.42 -8.31
N ALA A 143 11.92 17.69 -7.45
CA ALA A 143 12.22 16.91 -6.26
C ALA A 143 11.14 17.00 -5.17
N MET A 144 10.28 18.04 -5.19
CA MET A 144 9.16 18.17 -4.25
C MET A 144 8.03 17.18 -4.53
N ILE A 145 7.87 16.72 -5.79
CA ILE A 145 6.76 15.87 -6.19
C ILE A 145 6.76 14.54 -5.45
N PRO A 146 7.85 13.72 -5.51
CA PRO A 146 7.89 12.47 -4.78
C PRO A 146 7.83 12.66 -3.26
N ALA A 147 8.32 13.80 -2.74
CA ALA A 147 8.25 14.13 -1.32
C ALA A 147 6.79 14.35 -0.88
N ILE A 148 6.03 15.20 -1.58
CA ILE A 148 4.63 15.48 -1.24
C ILE A 148 3.76 14.24 -1.44
N LEU A 149 3.89 13.55 -2.57
CA LEU A 149 3.07 12.37 -2.86
C LEU A 149 3.44 11.17 -1.98
N GLY A 150 4.72 11.04 -1.62
CA GLY A 150 5.17 10.08 -0.62
C GLY A 150 4.57 10.36 0.75
N MET A 151 4.57 11.62 1.20
CA MET A 151 3.92 12.03 2.44
C MET A 151 2.42 11.71 2.43
N VAL A 152 1.71 12.05 1.35
CA VAL A 152 0.29 11.71 1.16
C VAL A 152 0.05 10.21 1.27
N SER A 153 0.88 9.40 0.61
CA SER A 153 0.77 7.93 0.61
C SER A 153 0.94 7.30 1.98
N VAL A 154 1.52 8.02 2.92
CA VAL A 154 1.76 7.52 4.27
C VAL A 154 0.83 8.14 5.31
N LEU A 155 0.45 9.41 5.14
CA LEU A 155 -0.54 10.03 6.03
C LEU A 155 -1.89 9.31 5.96
N ALA A 156 -2.29 8.84 4.78
CA ALA A 156 -3.56 8.16 4.61
C ALA A 156 -3.68 6.88 5.47
N PRO A 157 -2.73 5.92 5.44
CA PRO A 157 -2.74 4.78 6.34
C PRO A 157 -2.64 5.13 7.83
N THR A 158 -1.97 6.22 8.16
CA THR A 158 -1.81 6.66 9.54
C THR A 158 -3.10 7.25 10.13
N LEU A 159 -3.80 8.08 9.36
CA LEU A 159 -5.02 8.77 9.80
C LEU A 159 -6.28 7.90 9.64
N GLY A 160 -6.26 6.99 8.65
CA GLY A 160 -7.43 6.19 8.27
C GLY A 160 -8.08 5.44 9.44
N PRO A 161 -7.34 4.63 10.22
CA PRO A 161 -7.92 3.90 11.34
C PRO A 161 -8.55 4.81 12.40
N THR A 162 -7.90 5.92 12.74
CA THR A 162 -8.41 6.88 13.73
C THR A 162 -9.68 7.56 13.24
N VAL A 163 -9.69 8.03 11.98
CA VAL A 163 -10.87 8.67 11.38
C VAL A 163 -12.01 7.66 11.21
N GLY A 164 -11.68 6.45 10.75
CA GLY A 164 -12.65 5.38 10.53
C GLY A 164 -13.30 4.91 11.82
N GLY A 165 -12.51 4.67 12.86
CA GLY A 165 -13.01 4.30 14.19
C GLY A 165 -13.92 5.38 14.76
N TRP A 166 -13.47 6.64 14.79
CA TRP A 166 -14.27 7.76 15.29
C TRP A 166 -15.60 7.93 14.53
N LEU A 167 -15.58 7.90 13.20
CA LEU A 167 -16.80 8.04 12.40
C LEU A 167 -17.78 6.89 12.66
N THR A 168 -17.27 5.68 12.77
CA THR A 168 -18.06 4.47 12.98
C THR A 168 -18.73 4.49 14.35
N GLU A 169 -18.02 4.90 15.39
CA GLU A 169 -18.54 4.97 16.77
C GLU A 169 -19.49 6.16 16.96
N ALA A 170 -19.15 7.34 16.43
CA ALA A 170 -19.92 8.57 16.67
C ALA A 170 -21.19 8.66 15.82
N ILE A 171 -21.18 8.16 14.57
CA ILE A 171 -22.27 8.39 13.59
C ILE A 171 -22.79 7.06 13.05
N GLY A 172 -21.92 6.04 12.94
CA GLY A 172 -22.22 4.73 12.36
C GLY A 172 -21.42 4.45 11.10
N TRP A 173 -21.28 3.16 10.75
CA TRP A 173 -20.39 2.69 9.69
C TRP A 173 -20.66 3.30 8.29
N ARG A 174 -21.88 3.68 7.98
CA ARG A 174 -22.22 4.32 6.68
C ARG A 174 -21.54 5.67 6.48
N SER A 175 -21.24 6.38 7.56
CA SER A 175 -20.60 7.70 7.52
C SER A 175 -19.18 7.67 6.93
N ILE A 176 -18.50 6.52 7.04
CA ILE A 176 -17.14 6.35 6.48
C ILE A 176 -17.11 6.50 4.95
N PHE A 177 -18.23 6.21 4.29
CA PHE A 177 -18.38 6.39 2.84
C PHE A 177 -18.86 7.80 2.49
N TYR A 178 -19.76 8.36 3.30
CA TYR A 178 -20.31 9.70 3.05
C TYR A 178 -19.30 10.82 3.27
N ILE A 179 -18.23 10.60 4.05
CA ILE A 179 -17.14 11.59 4.23
C ILE A 179 -16.50 12.00 2.89
N ASN A 180 -16.53 11.14 1.88
CA ASN A 180 -15.94 11.39 0.56
C ASN A 180 -16.80 12.32 -0.33
N ILE A 181 -18.07 12.55 -0.01
CA ILE A 181 -19.00 13.26 -0.90
C ILE A 181 -18.58 14.72 -1.10
N VAL A 182 -18.39 15.45 -0.01
CA VAL A 182 -18.04 16.88 -0.08
C VAL A 182 -16.65 17.10 -0.69
N PRO A 183 -15.58 16.46 -0.18
CA PRO A 183 -14.25 16.64 -0.76
C PRO A 183 -14.15 16.12 -2.19
N GLY A 184 -14.81 15.00 -2.52
CA GLY A 184 -14.80 14.43 -3.85
C GLY A 184 -15.53 15.29 -4.89
N ALA A 185 -16.67 15.88 -4.52
CA ALA A 185 -17.37 16.86 -5.38
C ALA A 185 -16.49 18.09 -5.63
N LEU A 186 -15.82 18.62 -4.57
CA LEU A 186 -14.90 19.74 -4.69
C LEU A 186 -13.72 19.42 -5.61
N VAL A 187 -13.06 18.27 -5.42
CA VAL A 187 -11.96 17.80 -6.28
C VAL A 187 -12.42 17.67 -7.73
N THR A 188 -13.59 17.09 -7.98
CA THR A 188 -14.15 16.92 -9.32
C THR A 188 -14.38 18.27 -10.01
N LEU A 189 -15.03 19.21 -9.33
CA LEU A 189 -15.30 20.55 -9.86
C LEU A 189 -13.99 21.32 -10.13
N LEU A 190 -13.04 21.27 -9.20
CA LEU A 190 -11.74 21.91 -9.40
C LEU A 190 -10.95 21.25 -10.53
N ALA A 191 -10.97 19.93 -10.65
CA ALA A 191 -10.28 19.21 -11.72
C ALA A 191 -10.82 19.64 -13.11
N ILE A 192 -12.14 19.74 -13.27
CA ILE A 192 -12.76 20.20 -14.52
C ILE A 192 -12.32 21.62 -14.89
N ASN A 193 -12.19 22.52 -13.93
CA ASN A 193 -11.91 23.92 -14.19
C ASN A 193 -10.42 24.25 -14.31
N VAL A 194 -9.58 23.59 -13.50
CA VAL A 194 -8.17 23.96 -13.29
C VAL A 194 -7.21 23.10 -14.12
N ILE A 195 -7.47 21.80 -14.31
CA ILE A 195 -6.55 20.91 -15.01
C ILE A 195 -6.64 21.10 -16.51
N LYS A 196 -5.70 21.84 -17.09
CA LYS A 196 -5.61 22.11 -18.54
C LYS A 196 -4.18 21.86 -19.04
N VAL A 197 -3.72 20.61 -18.90
CA VAL A 197 -2.32 20.23 -19.16
C VAL A 197 -2.11 19.50 -20.48
N ASP A 198 -3.17 18.91 -21.06
CA ASP A 198 -3.13 18.16 -22.32
C ASP A 198 -4.49 18.14 -23.03
N ARG A 199 -4.50 17.59 -24.24
CA ARG A 199 -5.72 17.46 -25.06
C ARG A 199 -6.10 15.99 -25.26
N PRO A 200 -7.39 15.64 -25.33
CA PRO A 200 -7.84 14.29 -25.57
C PRO A 200 -7.47 13.80 -26.98
N LYS A 201 -7.15 12.51 -27.10
CA LYS A 201 -6.91 11.80 -28.35
C LYS A 201 -7.91 10.64 -28.46
N LEU A 202 -9.19 10.95 -28.62
CA LEU A 202 -10.27 9.96 -28.62
C LEU A 202 -10.14 8.88 -29.70
N SER A 203 -9.37 9.14 -30.77
CA SER A 203 -9.06 8.12 -31.78
C SER A 203 -8.36 6.89 -31.21
N MET A 204 -7.62 7.04 -30.09
CA MET A 204 -6.95 5.92 -29.40
C MET A 204 -7.96 4.90 -28.83
N LEU A 205 -9.16 5.33 -28.46
CA LEU A 205 -10.20 4.41 -27.96
C LEU A 205 -10.66 3.41 -29.02
N LYS A 206 -10.53 3.74 -30.30
CA LYS A 206 -10.88 2.83 -31.42
C LYS A 206 -9.80 1.76 -31.67
N THR A 207 -8.62 1.92 -31.11
CA THR A 207 -7.47 1.02 -31.28
C THR A 207 -7.19 0.17 -30.04
N ILE A 208 -8.18 0.07 -29.12
CA ILE A 208 -8.04 -0.74 -27.91
C ILE A 208 -7.91 -2.22 -28.28
N ASP A 209 -6.83 -2.85 -27.86
CA ASP A 209 -6.69 -4.31 -27.86
C ASP A 209 -7.44 -4.89 -26.66
N TYR A 210 -8.69 -5.28 -26.85
CA TYR A 210 -9.53 -5.84 -25.80
C TYR A 210 -8.97 -7.14 -25.22
N SER A 211 -8.21 -7.92 -26.02
CA SER A 211 -7.57 -9.15 -25.52
C SER A 211 -6.41 -8.85 -24.58
N HIS A 212 -5.64 -7.77 -24.88
CA HIS A 212 -4.60 -7.28 -23.98
C HIS A 212 -5.20 -6.74 -22.66
N LEU A 213 -6.31 -5.98 -22.75
CA LEU A 213 -7.03 -5.47 -21.58
C LEU A 213 -7.57 -6.61 -20.71
N ALA A 214 -8.20 -7.60 -21.33
CA ALA A 214 -8.74 -8.77 -20.62
C ALA A 214 -7.63 -9.58 -19.96
N ALA A 215 -6.52 -9.86 -20.68
CA ALA A 215 -5.38 -10.57 -20.11
C ALA A 215 -4.77 -9.81 -18.91
N MET A 216 -4.64 -8.49 -19.01
CA MET A 216 -4.16 -7.65 -17.91
C MET A 216 -5.14 -7.67 -16.71
N ALA A 217 -6.44 -7.57 -16.95
CA ALA A 217 -7.43 -7.58 -15.89
C ALA A 217 -7.47 -8.92 -15.14
N VAL A 218 -7.43 -10.04 -15.89
CA VAL A 218 -7.38 -11.38 -15.31
C VAL A 218 -6.06 -11.63 -14.57
N LEU A 219 -4.93 -11.17 -15.12
CA LEU A 219 -3.62 -11.26 -14.48
C LEU A 219 -3.60 -10.52 -13.14
N LEU A 220 -3.93 -9.23 -13.15
CA LEU A 220 -3.79 -8.38 -11.96
C LEU A 220 -4.88 -8.67 -10.93
N GLY A 221 -6.12 -8.85 -11.37
CA GLY A 221 -7.21 -9.21 -10.48
C GLY A 221 -7.06 -10.61 -9.91
N GLY A 222 -6.67 -11.59 -10.74
CA GLY A 222 -6.41 -12.95 -10.28
C GLY A 222 -5.23 -13.05 -9.32
N LEU A 223 -4.15 -12.30 -9.59
CA LEU A 223 -2.99 -12.22 -8.69
C LEU A 223 -3.39 -11.65 -7.33
N GLU A 224 -4.12 -10.53 -7.32
CA GLU A 224 -4.61 -9.93 -6.08
C GLU A 224 -5.52 -10.88 -5.30
N TYR A 225 -6.44 -11.56 -5.99
CA TYR A 225 -7.31 -12.57 -5.37
C TYR A 225 -6.51 -13.70 -4.72
N VAL A 226 -5.52 -14.27 -5.43
CA VAL A 226 -4.66 -15.34 -4.90
C VAL A 226 -3.85 -14.87 -3.69
N LEU A 227 -3.35 -13.64 -3.72
CA LEU A 227 -2.55 -13.07 -2.62
C LEU A 227 -3.41 -12.74 -1.39
N GLU A 228 -4.61 -12.20 -1.58
CA GLU A 228 -5.48 -11.78 -0.47
C GLU A 228 -6.18 -12.97 0.19
N GLU A 229 -6.72 -13.91 -0.60
CA GLU A 229 -7.48 -15.05 -0.09
C GLU A 229 -6.59 -16.28 0.20
N GLY A 230 -5.41 -16.38 -0.42
CA GLY A 230 -4.49 -17.51 -0.25
C GLY A 230 -4.15 -17.83 1.21
N PRO A 231 -3.72 -16.87 2.05
CA PRO A 231 -3.41 -17.12 3.46
C PRO A 231 -4.61 -17.65 4.27
N ARG A 232 -5.82 -17.23 3.94
CA ARG A 232 -7.04 -17.66 4.64
C ARG A 232 -7.49 -19.06 4.25
N ARG A 233 -7.27 -19.44 2.98
CA ARG A 233 -7.70 -20.71 2.39
C ARG A 233 -6.58 -21.74 2.30
N GLN A 234 -5.48 -21.55 3.05
CA GLN A 234 -4.35 -22.47 3.06
C GLN A 234 -3.69 -22.66 1.67
N TRP A 235 -3.69 -21.59 0.86
CA TRP A 235 -3.05 -21.54 -0.45
C TRP A 235 -3.54 -22.64 -1.40
N PHE A 236 -2.62 -23.44 -1.94
CA PHE A 236 -2.91 -24.46 -2.96
C PHE A 236 -3.59 -25.72 -2.42
N GLU A 237 -3.90 -25.79 -1.13
CA GLU A 237 -4.77 -26.83 -0.58
C GLU A 237 -6.25 -26.58 -0.94
N ASP A 238 -6.62 -25.32 -1.23
CA ASP A 238 -7.93 -24.95 -1.78
C ASP A 238 -7.90 -25.00 -3.31
N ASP A 239 -8.76 -25.81 -3.91
CA ASP A 239 -8.87 -25.97 -5.36
C ASP A 239 -9.20 -24.65 -6.08
N GLY A 240 -9.98 -23.78 -5.44
CA GLY A 240 -10.35 -22.46 -5.99
C GLY A 240 -9.14 -21.54 -6.12
N ILE A 241 -8.26 -21.50 -5.12
CA ILE A 241 -6.99 -20.75 -5.16
C ILE A 241 -6.03 -21.35 -6.19
N ALA A 242 -5.92 -22.68 -6.24
CA ALA A 242 -5.08 -23.37 -7.23
C ALA A 242 -5.53 -23.07 -8.66
N ILE A 243 -6.83 -23.14 -8.96
CA ILE A 243 -7.39 -22.80 -10.28
C ILE A 243 -7.15 -21.32 -10.60
N ALA A 244 -7.41 -20.42 -9.66
CA ALA A 244 -7.17 -18.98 -9.84
C ALA A 244 -5.70 -18.68 -10.14
N ALA A 245 -4.76 -19.35 -9.47
CA ALA A 245 -3.33 -19.20 -9.73
C ALA A 245 -2.94 -19.67 -11.13
N TRP A 246 -3.48 -20.82 -11.60
CA TRP A 246 -3.25 -21.30 -12.96
C TRP A 246 -3.83 -20.36 -14.02
N VAL A 247 -5.05 -19.85 -13.81
CA VAL A 247 -5.67 -18.86 -14.71
C VAL A 247 -4.83 -17.59 -14.75
N THR A 248 -4.33 -17.14 -13.61
CA THR A 248 -3.44 -15.97 -13.50
C THR A 248 -2.12 -16.18 -14.24
N LEU A 249 -1.53 -17.37 -14.13
CA LEU A 249 -0.28 -17.71 -14.85
C LEU A 249 -0.48 -17.74 -16.37
N VAL A 250 -1.59 -18.30 -16.84
CA VAL A 250 -1.96 -18.28 -18.27
C VAL A 250 -2.18 -16.85 -18.74
N ALA A 251 -2.88 -16.03 -17.96
CA ALA A 251 -3.11 -14.62 -18.25
C ALA A 251 -1.80 -13.83 -18.30
N LEU A 252 -0.80 -14.15 -17.47
CA LEU A 252 0.55 -13.56 -17.53
C LEU A 252 1.22 -13.85 -18.86
N GLY A 253 1.16 -15.09 -19.33
CA GLY A 253 1.72 -15.48 -20.65
C GLY A 253 1.07 -14.70 -21.80
N LEU A 254 -0.28 -14.62 -21.80
CA LEU A 254 -1.04 -13.86 -22.80
C LEU A 254 -0.76 -12.36 -22.72
N PHE A 255 -0.64 -11.80 -21.52
CA PHE A 255 -0.32 -10.39 -21.31
C PHE A 255 1.06 -10.05 -21.86
N ILE A 256 2.08 -10.85 -21.57
CA ILE A 256 3.44 -10.66 -22.09
C ILE A 256 3.45 -10.79 -23.62
N GLU A 257 2.83 -11.82 -24.18
CA GLU A 257 2.73 -12.02 -25.62
C GLU A 257 2.11 -10.81 -26.31
N ARG A 258 0.97 -10.33 -25.82
CA ARG A 258 0.28 -9.17 -26.38
C ARG A 258 1.06 -7.87 -26.20
N SER A 259 1.71 -7.68 -25.06
CA SER A 259 2.56 -6.49 -24.81
C SER A 259 3.75 -6.41 -25.78
N LEU A 260 4.27 -7.56 -26.23
CA LEU A 260 5.41 -7.63 -27.16
C LEU A 260 5.00 -7.56 -28.63
N ARG A 261 3.83 -8.12 -29.00
CA ARG A 261 3.37 -8.25 -30.39
C ARG A 261 2.37 -7.17 -30.82
N SER A 262 1.68 -6.52 -29.87
CA SER A 262 0.65 -5.54 -30.19
C SER A 262 1.26 -4.25 -30.77
N GLY A 263 0.71 -3.75 -31.87
CA GLY A 263 1.13 -2.47 -32.49
C GLY A 263 0.77 -1.22 -31.68
N GLY A 264 -0.05 -1.35 -30.62
CA GLY A 264 -0.45 -0.29 -29.71
C GLY A 264 -0.86 -0.85 -28.36
N PRO A 265 0.08 -1.41 -27.58
CA PRO A 265 -0.25 -2.02 -26.31
C PRO A 265 -0.81 -0.99 -25.32
N ILE A 266 -1.81 -1.41 -24.52
CA ILE A 266 -2.40 -0.59 -23.45
C ILE A 266 -1.33 -0.28 -22.41
N VAL A 267 -0.52 -1.30 -22.06
CA VAL A 267 0.62 -1.17 -21.17
C VAL A 267 1.89 -1.36 -21.98
N LYS A 268 2.75 -0.36 -21.97
CA LYS A 268 4.07 -0.43 -22.64
C LYS A 268 5.11 -0.91 -21.64
N LEU A 269 5.73 -2.04 -21.92
CA LEU A 269 6.84 -2.58 -21.14
C LEU A 269 8.21 -1.98 -21.54
N SER A 270 8.24 -1.07 -22.54
CA SER A 270 9.48 -0.42 -23.00
C SER A 270 10.29 0.26 -21.89
N PRO A 271 9.70 0.86 -20.82
CA PRO A 271 10.50 1.42 -19.74
C PRO A 271 11.43 0.43 -19.05
N PHE A 272 11.07 -0.86 -18.99
CA PHE A 272 11.92 -1.91 -18.39
C PHE A 272 13.19 -2.21 -19.21
N ARG A 273 13.30 -1.74 -20.47
CA ARG A 273 14.54 -1.81 -21.24
C ARG A 273 15.65 -0.94 -20.65
N LYS A 274 15.30 0.07 -19.82
CA LYS A 274 16.26 0.88 -19.08
C LYS A 274 16.60 0.18 -17.75
N PRO A 275 17.84 -0.34 -17.54
CA PRO A 275 18.17 -1.09 -16.32
C PRO A 275 17.91 -0.30 -15.05
N THR A 276 18.19 1.01 -15.05
CA THR A 276 17.92 1.89 -13.91
C THR A 276 16.44 1.89 -13.51
N PHE A 277 15.53 1.89 -14.50
CA PHE A 277 14.09 1.80 -14.23
C PHE A 277 13.71 0.43 -13.64
N ALA A 278 14.24 -0.65 -14.20
CA ALA A 278 13.96 -2.01 -13.72
C ALA A 278 14.39 -2.19 -12.26
N PHE A 279 15.61 -1.77 -11.91
CA PHE A 279 16.09 -1.81 -10.53
C PHE A 279 15.30 -0.87 -9.59
N ALA A 280 14.96 0.33 -10.06
CA ALA A 280 14.11 1.23 -9.27
C ALA A 280 12.71 0.67 -9.03
N CYS A 281 12.13 -0.04 -10.00
CA CYS A 281 10.87 -0.78 -9.83
C CYS A 281 11.02 -1.91 -8.80
N LEU A 282 12.14 -2.63 -8.81
CA LEU A 282 12.41 -3.68 -7.83
C LEU A 282 12.61 -3.09 -6.42
N PHE A 283 13.30 -1.95 -6.28
CA PHE A 283 13.33 -1.22 -5.02
C PHE A 283 11.92 -0.84 -4.56
N ASN A 284 11.10 -0.33 -5.47
CA ASN A 284 9.76 0.10 -5.13
C ASN A 284 8.85 -1.08 -4.72
N LEU A 285 9.07 -2.26 -5.28
CA LEU A 285 8.42 -3.50 -4.85
C LEU A 285 8.83 -3.87 -3.42
N VAL A 286 10.14 -3.85 -3.10
CA VAL A 286 10.64 -4.12 -1.74
C VAL A 286 10.15 -3.05 -0.74
N ILE A 287 10.16 -1.78 -1.14
CA ILE A 287 9.64 -0.68 -0.32
C ILE A 287 8.14 -0.88 -0.06
N GLY A 288 7.37 -1.26 -1.09
CA GLY A 288 5.95 -1.60 -0.95
C GLY A 288 5.73 -2.76 0.01
N PHE A 289 6.49 -3.84 -0.16
CA PHE A 289 6.48 -4.99 0.75
C PHE A 289 6.65 -4.55 2.22
N GLY A 290 7.71 -3.82 2.54
CA GLY A 290 7.99 -3.42 3.92
C GLY A 290 7.03 -2.39 4.48
N LEU A 291 6.65 -1.39 3.65
CA LEU A 291 5.72 -0.33 4.06
C LEU A 291 4.36 -0.90 4.45
N TYR A 292 3.72 -1.64 3.54
CA TYR A 292 2.36 -2.14 3.78
C TYR A 292 2.36 -3.24 4.85
N SER A 293 3.31 -4.19 4.82
CA SER A 293 3.41 -5.24 5.84
C SER A 293 3.62 -4.68 7.25
N SER A 294 4.56 -3.73 7.43
CA SER A 294 4.82 -3.16 8.75
C SER A 294 3.68 -2.27 9.26
N THR A 295 3.00 -1.58 8.36
CA THR A 295 1.80 -0.79 8.69
C THR A 295 0.63 -1.69 9.08
N TYR A 296 0.53 -2.87 8.51
CA TYR A 296 -0.47 -3.89 8.81
C TYR A 296 -0.19 -4.63 10.14
N LEU A 297 1.07 -5.05 10.36
CA LEU A 297 1.45 -5.89 11.50
C LEU A 297 1.37 -5.17 12.86
N ILE A 298 1.75 -3.88 12.93
CA ILE A 298 1.79 -3.15 14.21
C ILE A 298 0.40 -2.99 14.84
N PRO A 299 -0.65 -2.54 14.13
CA PRO A 299 -2.00 -2.52 14.68
C PRO A 299 -2.50 -3.89 15.14
N ILE A 300 -2.18 -4.96 14.40
CA ILE A 300 -2.57 -6.33 14.76
C ILE A 300 -1.89 -6.76 16.06
N PHE A 301 -0.59 -6.48 16.21
CA PHE A 301 0.13 -6.74 17.46
C PHE A 301 -0.51 -6.00 18.63
N LEU A 302 -0.76 -4.71 18.49
CA LEU A 302 -1.36 -3.89 19.55
C LEU A 302 -2.77 -4.37 19.92
N GLY A 303 -3.59 -4.72 18.93
CA GLY A 303 -4.95 -5.22 19.19
C GLY A 303 -4.96 -6.63 19.77
N ARG A 304 -4.22 -7.60 19.18
CA ARG A 304 -4.29 -9.01 19.58
C ARG A 304 -3.43 -9.36 20.78
N VAL A 305 -2.25 -8.74 20.93
CA VAL A 305 -1.31 -9.04 22.01
C VAL A 305 -1.52 -8.11 23.21
N ARG A 306 -1.68 -6.80 22.94
CA ARG A 306 -1.85 -5.79 24.00
C ARG A 306 -3.30 -5.55 24.40
N GLY A 307 -4.26 -5.89 23.54
CA GLY A 307 -5.67 -5.60 23.77
C GLY A 307 -6.04 -4.12 23.66
N TYR A 308 -5.23 -3.34 22.89
CA TYR A 308 -5.47 -1.90 22.68
C TYR A 308 -6.74 -1.67 21.87
N ASP A 309 -7.46 -0.61 22.21
CA ASP A 309 -8.58 -0.12 21.42
C ASP A 309 -8.10 0.67 20.16
N SER A 310 -9.04 1.06 19.31
CA SER A 310 -8.74 1.75 18.06
C SER A 310 -8.04 3.10 18.26
N LEU A 311 -8.34 3.81 19.36
CA LEU A 311 -7.74 5.11 19.67
C LEU A 311 -6.30 4.93 20.18
N GLU A 312 -6.06 3.96 21.05
CA GLU A 312 -4.73 3.63 21.55
C GLU A 312 -3.81 3.15 20.41
N ILE A 313 -4.33 2.32 19.48
CA ILE A 313 -3.62 1.92 18.27
C ILE A 313 -3.28 3.15 17.43
N GLY A 314 -4.26 3.99 17.15
CA GLY A 314 -4.09 5.20 16.36
C GLY A 314 -3.02 6.14 16.92
N THR A 315 -3.06 6.40 18.23
CA THR A 315 -2.07 7.26 18.91
C THR A 315 -0.67 6.66 18.87
N THR A 316 -0.55 5.32 18.92
CA THR A 316 0.75 4.65 18.82
C THR A 316 1.32 4.72 17.41
N VAL A 317 0.51 4.56 16.39
CA VAL A 317 0.95 4.54 14.98
C VAL A 317 1.23 5.95 14.44
N VAL A 318 0.59 7.00 14.98
CA VAL A 318 0.77 8.39 14.51
C VAL A 318 2.23 8.88 14.57
N VAL A 319 3.04 8.33 15.48
CA VAL A 319 4.48 8.61 15.60
C VAL A 319 5.21 8.40 14.27
N THR A 320 4.87 7.32 13.58
CA THR A 320 5.44 7.02 12.25
C THR A 320 5.13 8.15 11.26
N GLY A 321 3.88 8.63 11.22
CA GLY A 321 3.46 9.71 10.34
C GLY A 321 4.18 11.04 10.63
N ILE A 322 4.36 11.39 11.90
CA ILE A 322 5.10 12.60 12.30
C ILE A 322 6.55 12.50 11.84
N ALA A 323 7.22 11.38 12.09
CA ALA A 323 8.59 11.15 11.66
C ALA A 323 8.76 11.22 10.14
N GLN A 324 7.76 10.77 9.38
CA GLN A 324 7.71 10.86 7.91
C GLN A 324 7.61 12.29 7.41
N ILE A 325 6.76 13.12 8.03
CA ILE A 325 6.65 14.54 7.67
C ILE A 325 8.01 15.22 7.84
N LEU A 326 8.69 15.00 8.96
CA LEU A 326 10.01 15.55 9.23
C LEU A 326 11.05 15.05 8.23
N SER A 327 11.06 13.76 7.95
CA SER A 327 11.99 13.11 7.02
C SER A 327 11.76 13.54 5.57
N THR A 328 10.52 13.88 5.18
CA THR A 328 10.18 14.31 3.82
C THR A 328 11.00 15.51 3.36
N VAL A 329 11.14 16.52 4.23
CA VAL A 329 11.92 17.73 3.94
C VAL A 329 13.41 17.38 3.77
N ILE A 330 13.92 16.49 4.61
CA ILE A 330 15.32 16.04 4.56
C ILE A 330 15.56 15.24 3.29
N ALA A 331 14.70 14.27 2.99
CA ALA A 331 14.79 13.43 1.79
C ALA A 331 14.74 14.27 0.50
N ALA A 332 13.84 15.27 0.43
CA ALA A 332 13.75 16.18 -0.72
C ALA A 332 15.05 16.97 -0.92
N ARG A 333 15.63 17.52 0.15
CA ARG A 333 16.92 18.25 0.10
C ARG A 333 18.08 17.33 -0.26
N LEU A 334 18.12 16.13 0.29
CA LEU A 334 19.15 15.15 0.00
C LEU A 334 19.12 14.70 -1.46
N SER A 335 17.94 14.51 -2.03
CA SER A 335 17.74 14.10 -3.43
C SER A 335 18.27 15.12 -4.45
N THR A 336 18.49 16.38 -4.05
CA THR A 336 19.07 17.41 -4.92
C THR A 336 20.58 17.58 -4.76
N ARG A 337 21.18 17.04 -3.68
CA ARG A 337 22.58 17.28 -3.31
C ARG A 337 23.42 16.02 -3.27
N VAL A 338 22.80 14.88 -3.05
CA VAL A 338 23.47 13.59 -2.86
C VAL A 338 22.96 12.63 -3.93
N ASP A 339 23.83 11.71 -4.36
CA ASP A 339 23.46 10.63 -5.27
C ASP A 339 22.28 9.84 -4.70
N ALA A 340 21.23 9.69 -5.51
CA ALA A 340 20.00 9.00 -5.11
C ALA A 340 20.26 7.55 -4.66
N ARG A 341 21.32 6.89 -5.17
CA ARG A 341 21.74 5.54 -4.73
C ARG A 341 22.17 5.53 -3.27
N ILE A 342 22.96 6.51 -2.87
CA ILE A 342 23.44 6.64 -1.49
C ILE A 342 22.25 6.90 -0.56
N THR A 343 21.36 7.82 -0.96
CA THR A 343 20.20 8.17 -0.15
C THR A 343 19.24 6.99 0.03
N VAL A 344 18.96 6.22 -1.05
CA VAL A 344 18.10 5.01 -0.93
C VAL A 344 18.75 3.93 -0.09
N SER A 345 20.09 3.76 -0.21
CA SER A 345 20.83 2.77 0.61
C SER A 345 20.79 3.12 2.09
N ILE A 346 20.97 4.39 2.44
CA ILE A 346 20.80 4.86 3.83
C ILE A 346 19.35 4.59 4.29
N GLY A 347 18.35 4.91 3.47
CA GLY A 347 16.96 4.66 3.78
C GLY A 347 16.67 3.18 4.05
N LEU A 348 17.13 2.28 3.16
CA LEU A 348 16.95 0.83 3.31
C LEU A 348 17.63 0.30 4.58
N THR A 349 18.86 0.78 4.88
CA THR A 349 19.59 0.38 6.09
C THR A 349 18.85 0.82 7.36
N LEU A 350 18.40 2.08 7.42
CA LEU A 350 17.67 2.60 8.56
C LEU A 350 16.30 1.91 8.73
N PHE A 351 15.62 1.60 7.61
CA PHE A 351 14.37 0.86 7.66
C PHE A 351 14.59 -0.58 8.17
N ALA A 352 15.62 -1.26 7.67
CA ALA A 352 16.03 -2.57 8.18
C ALA A 352 16.37 -2.52 9.69
N ALA A 353 17.09 -1.50 10.13
CA ALA A 353 17.39 -1.30 11.54
C ALA A 353 16.11 -1.09 12.39
N ALA A 354 15.15 -0.32 11.88
CA ALA A 354 13.86 -0.14 12.55
C ALA A 354 13.08 -1.46 12.68
N LEU A 355 13.04 -2.27 11.61
CA LEU A 355 12.42 -3.59 11.63
C LEU A 355 13.15 -4.55 12.59
N TRP A 356 14.49 -4.50 12.59
CA TRP A 356 15.31 -5.29 13.49
C TRP A 356 15.07 -4.93 14.96
N LEU A 357 15.00 -3.64 15.29
CA LEU A 357 14.64 -3.19 16.65
C LEU A 357 13.23 -3.67 17.02
N THR A 358 12.27 -3.57 16.10
CA THR A 358 10.91 -4.06 16.31
C THR A 358 10.86 -5.58 16.52
N SER A 359 11.79 -6.34 15.94
CA SER A 359 11.85 -7.81 16.11
C SER A 359 12.27 -8.31 17.51
N HIS A 360 12.43 -7.40 18.46
CA HIS A 360 12.71 -7.72 19.87
C HIS A 360 11.53 -7.32 20.76
N MET A 361 10.33 -7.21 20.20
CA MET A 361 9.13 -6.90 20.98
C MET A 361 8.87 -7.98 22.03
N THR A 362 8.38 -7.53 23.19
CA THR A 362 7.77 -8.39 24.20
C THR A 362 6.27 -8.15 24.24
N SER A 363 5.53 -9.05 24.83
CA SER A 363 4.07 -8.90 25.00
C SER A 363 3.67 -7.65 25.82
N GLU A 364 4.64 -7.00 26.50
CA GLU A 364 4.43 -5.78 27.28
C GLU A 364 4.70 -4.47 26.50
N TRP A 365 5.24 -4.56 25.27
CA TRP A 365 5.53 -3.36 24.48
C TRP A 365 4.27 -2.59 24.12
N GLY A 366 4.23 -1.34 24.54
CA GLY A 366 3.19 -0.37 24.20
C GLY A 366 3.79 0.88 23.55
N PHE A 367 3.10 2.00 23.66
CA PHE A 367 3.47 3.27 23.03
C PHE A 367 4.94 3.66 23.25
N MET A 368 5.41 3.69 24.51
CA MET A 368 6.76 4.16 24.83
C MET A 368 7.86 3.26 24.27
N ALA A 369 7.67 1.95 24.31
CA ALA A 369 8.65 0.99 23.77
C ALA A 369 8.70 1.03 22.23
N LEU A 370 7.55 1.24 21.58
CA LEU A 370 7.43 1.33 20.13
C LEU A 370 7.83 2.71 19.58
N LEU A 371 7.92 3.76 20.39
CA LEU A 371 8.19 5.12 19.96
C LEU A 371 9.48 5.24 19.12
N GLY A 372 10.58 4.69 19.60
CA GLY A 372 11.88 4.70 18.90
C GLY A 372 11.84 3.96 17.56
N PRO A 373 11.48 2.67 17.54
CA PRO A 373 11.36 1.89 16.31
C PRO A 373 10.39 2.49 15.29
N GLN A 374 9.24 2.99 15.73
CA GLN A 374 8.24 3.63 14.86
C GLN A 374 8.73 4.96 14.28
N ALA A 375 9.39 5.80 15.09
CA ALA A 375 9.99 7.05 14.62
C ALA A 375 11.09 6.77 13.59
N LEU A 376 11.98 5.81 13.86
CA LEU A 376 13.05 5.42 12.94
C LEU A 376 12.47 4.86 11.63
N ARG A 377 11.44 4.01 11.70
CA ARG A 377 10.75 3.45 10.55
C ARG A 377 10.14 4.55 9.69
N GLY A 378 9.41 5.49 10.32
CA GLY A 378 8.80 6.62 9.64
C GLY A 378 9.84 7.55 9.00
N PHE A 379 10.95 7.78 9.68
CA PHE A 379 12.05 8.57 9.14
C PHE A 379 12.69 7.89 7.92
N ALA A 380 12.98 6.61 8.00
CA ALA A 380 13.67 5.85 6.98
C ALA A 380 12.88 5.72 5.68
N ILE A 381 11.55 5.56 5.75
CA ILE A 381 10.73 5.26 4.56
C ILE A 381 10.76 6.39 3.52
N MET A 382 10.85 7.66 3.94
CA MET A 382 10.94 8.78 3.00
C MET A 382 12.30 8.84 2.31
N LEU A 383 13.37 8.41 2.99
CA LEU A 383 14.70 8.24 2.39
C LEU A 383 14.74 7.07 1.40
N CYS A 384 13.79 6.14 1.46
CA CYS A 384 13.61 5.11 0.45
C CYS A 384 12.76 5.60 -0.74
N ILE A 385 11.57 6.16 -0.48
CA ILE A 385 10.58 6.51 -1.51
C ILE A 385 11.07 7.65 -2.41
N VAL A 386 11.52 8.77 -1.85
CA VAL A 386 11.85 9.98 -2.62
C VAL A 386 12.95 9.71 -3.66
N PRO A 387 14.11 9.13 -3.31
CA PRO A 387 15.15 8.87 -4.29
C PRO A 387 14.77 7.74 -5.27
N SER A 388 14.01 6.71 -4.86
CA SER A 388 13.57 5.65 -5.79
C SER A 388 12.67 6.19 -6.90
N VAL A 389 11.75 7.11 -6.58
CA VAL A 389 10.91 7.80 -7.57
C VAL A 389 11.78 8.62 -8.52
N THR A 390 12.78 9.31 -8.00
CA THR A 390 13.71 10.12 -8.82
C THR A 390 14.54 9.23 -9.75
N LEU A 391 15.06 8.10 -9.27
CA LEU A 391 15.79 7.12 -10.08
C LEU A 391 14.89 6.53 -11.17
N ALA A 392 13.65 6.17 -10.84
CA ALA A 392 12.72 5.57 -11.77
C ALA A 392 12.27 6.54 -12.85
N LEU A 393 11.82 7.73 -12.48
CA LEU A 393 11.09 8.63 -13.37
C LEU A 393 11.92 9.79 -13.90
N GLY A 394 13.09 10.03 -13.33
CA GLY A 394 13.95 11.18 -13.67
C GLY A 394 14.46 11.22 -15.11
N GLY A 395 14.63 10.06 -15.76
CA GLY A 395 15.22 9.91 -17.08
C GLY A 395 14.22 9.68 -18.23
N PHE A 396 12.92 9.94 -18.03
CA PHE A 396 11.89 9.76 -19.06
C PHE A 396 11.36 11.07 -19.61
N GLU A 397 11.05 11.08 -20.92
CA GLU A 397 10.32 12.14 -21.57
C GLU A 397 8.83 12.11 -21.20
N ALA A 398 8.13 13.24 -21.36
CA ALA A 398 6.73 13.38 -20.97
C ALA A 398 5.78 12.32 -21.56
N ALA A 399 6.07 11.85 -22.79
CA ALA A 399 5.27 10.83 -23.47
C ALA A 399 5.39 9.44 -22.84
N GLU A 400 6.60 9.05 -22.41
CA GLU A 400 6.88 7.76 -21.77
C GLU A 400 6.58 7.78 -20.26
N LEU A 401 6.68 8.97 -19.64
CA LEU A 401 6.56 9.17 -18.21
C LEU A 401 5.24 8.63 -17.62
N ARG A 402 4.13 8.73 -18.37
CA ARG A 402 2.83 8.20 -17.96
C ARG A 402 2.84 6.69 -17.78
N TYR A 403 3.42 5.96 -18.74
CA TYR A 403 3.54 4.51 -18.65
C TYR A 403 4.54 4.10 -17.57
N ALA A 404 5.68 4.78 -17.48
CA ALA A 404 6.68 4.54 -16.45
C ALA A 404 6.12 4.77 -15.04
N SER A 405 5.35 5.84 -14.81
CA SER A 405 4.75 6.12 -13.51
C SER A 405 3.68 5.09 -13.12
N GLY A 406 2.88 4.63 -14.10
CA GLY A 406 1.90 3.56 -13.87
C GLY A 406 2.58 2.26 -13.45
N LEU A 407 3.59 1.80 -14.21
CA LEU A 407 4.36 0.59 -13.88
C LEU A 407 5.08 0.70 -12.54
N PHE A 408 5.67 1.86 -12.24
CA PHE A 408 6.37 2.09 -10.99
C PHE A 408 5.42 2.00 -9.78
N ASN A 409 4.23 2.61 -9.86
CA ASN A 409 3.21 2.52 -8.80
C ASN A 409 2.63 1.10 -8.70
N LEU A 410 2.43 0.42 -9.84
CA LEU A 410 2.02 -0.99 -9.86
C LEU A 410 3.00 -1.86 -9.07
N MET A 411 4.31 -1.70 -9.25
CA MET A 411 5.33 -2.46 -8.50
C MET A 411 5.23 -2.24 -6.99
N ARG A 412 4.96 -1.02 -6.55
CA ARG A 412 4.77 -0.73 -5.11
C ARG A 412 3.54 -1.43 -4.55
N ASN A 413 2.41 -1.36 -5.25
CA ASN A 413 1.17 -1.98 -4.79
C ASN A 413 1.27 -3.51 -4.82
N LEU A 414 1.87 -4.09 -5.86
CA LEU A 414 2.20 -5.52 -5.90
C LEU A 414 3.11 -5.95 -4.75
N GLY A 415 4.14 -5.14 -4.46
CA GLY A 415 5.01 -5.37 -3.30
C GLY A 415 4.22 -5.38 -1.99
N GLY A 416 3.25 -4.49 -1.86
CA GLY A 416 2.34 -4.42 -0.72
C GLY A 416 1.44 -5.65 -0.58
N ALA A 417 0.78 -6.05 -1.66
CA ALA A 417 -0.08 -7.23 -1.71
C ALA A 417 0.70 -8.51 -1.39
N ILE A 418 1.84 -8.72 -2.07
CA ILE A 418 2.74 -9.84 -1.77
C ILE A 418 3.20 -9.79 -0.31
N GLY A 419 3.56 -8.59 0.18
CA GLY A 419 4.01 -8.40 1.54
C GLY A 419 2.99 -8.82 2.57
N ILE A 420 1.75 -8.34 2.48
CA ILE A 420 0.67 -8.68 3.40
C ILE A 420 0.38 -10.18 3.36
N ALA A 421 0.30 -10.78 2.16
CA ALA A 421 0.04 -12.21 1.99
C ALA A 421 1.13 -13.06 2.67
N VAL A 422 2.40 -12.75 2.39
CA VAL A 422 3.56 -13.48 2.93
C VAL A 422 3.65 -13.32 4.45
N VAL A 423 3.53 -12.11 4.98
CA VAL A 423 3.64 -11.90 6.43
C VAL A 423 2.47 -12.51 7.20
N ASN A 424 1.26 -12.54 6.62
CA ASN A 424 0.12 -13.23 7.23
C ASN A 424 0.36 -14.75 7.32
N THR A 425 0.84 -15.36 6.24
CA THR A 425 1.19 -16.78 6.23
C THR A 425 2.27 -17.08 7.26
N TRP A 426 3.40 -16.32 7.22
CA TRP A 426 4.50 -16.52 8.16
C TRP A 426 4.07 -16.31 9.61
N LEU A 427 3.25 -15.29 9.88
CA LEU A 427 2.74 -15.03 11.23
C LEU A 427 1.91 -16.22 11.75
N GLY A 428 1.02 -16.76 10.91
CA GLY A 428 0.19 -17.92 11.27
C GLY A 428 1.03 -19.18 11.50
N ASP A 429 1.97 -19.46 10.60
CA ASP A 429 2.83 -20.66 10.69
C ASP A 429 3.78 -20.60 11.89
N ASN A 430 4.49 -19.47 12.07
CA ASN A 430 5.38 -19.30 13.20
C ASN A 430 4.62 -19.31 14.53
N ALA A 431 3.42 -18.73 14.61
CA ALA A 431 2.62 -18.80 15.83
C ALA A 431 2.28 -20.26 16.19
N ARG A 432 1.87 -21.09 15.20
CA ARG A 432 1.63 -22.55 15.42
C ARG A 432 2.89 -23.27 15.90
N ILE A 433 4.05 -22.99 15.28
CA ILE A 433 5.34 -23.58 15.66
C ILE A 433 5.70 -23.19 17.10
N HIS A 434 5.56 -21.92 17.47
CA HIS A 434 5.87 -21.48 18.83
C HIS A 434 4.89 -22.05 19.86
N VAL A 435 3.60 -22.16 19.56
CA VAL A 435 2.61 -22.84 20.44
C VAL A 435 3.02 -24.29 20.69
N ALA A 436 3.41 -25.03 19.63
CA ALA A 436 3.85 -26.42 19.75
C ALA A 436 5.12 -26.52 20.65
N ARG A 437 6.12 -25.67 20.41
CA ARG A 437 7.36 -25.63 21.23
C ARG A 437 7.08 -25.30 22.71
N PHE A 438 6.16 -24.38 22.98
CA PHE A 438 5.76 -24.09 24.37
C PHE A 438 5.03 -25.28 25.00
N GLY A 439 4.19 -25.98 24.22
CA GLY A 439 3.52 -27.22 24.67
C GLY A 439 4.52 -28.32 25.06
N GLU A 440 5.54 -28.55 24.24
CA GLU A 440 6.63 -29.50 24.51
C GLU A 440 7.41 -29.09 25.75
N ALA A 441 7.85 -27.83 25.84
CA ALA A 441 8.58 -27.30 26.98
C ALA A 441 7.80 -27.37 28.30
N LEU A 442 6.49 -27.14 28.27
CA LEU A 442 5.61 -27.29 29.45
C LEU A 442 5.46 -28.77 29.85
N GLY A 443 5.41 -29.69 28.86
CA GLY A 443 5.38 -31.12 29.10
C GLY A 443 6.68 -31.63 29.78
N GLU A 444 7.84 -31.13 29.35
CA GLU A 444 9.14 -31.45 29.92
C GLU A 444 9.36 -30.77 31.29
N ALA A 445 8.89 -29.51 31.44
CA ALA A 445 9.02 -28.76 32.70
C ALA A 445 8.11 -29.28 33.82
N GLY A 446 7.27 -30.26 33.60
CA GLY A 446 6.30 -30.82 34.54
C GLY A 446 6.87 -31.29 35.89
N ARG A 447 8.19 -31.31 36.06
CA ARG A 447 8.88 -31.58 37.36
C ARG A 447 9.64 -30.37 37.93
N SER A 448 9.90 -29.32 37.16
CA SER A 448 10.67 -28.14 37.61
C SER A 448 9.88 -26.82 37.53
N GLY A 449 8.75 -26.78 36.82
CA GLY A 449 7.89 -25.59 36.66
C GLY A 449 6.74 -25.50 37.69
N THR A 450 6.76 -26.36 38.72
CA THR A 450 5.66 -26.51 39.68
C THR A 450 5.34 -25.26 40.48
N ASP A 451 6.30 -24.35 40.74
CA ASP A 451 6.05 -23.19 41.61
C ASP A 451 5.19 -22.10 40.93
N ALA A 452 5.44 -21.76 39.66
CA ALA A 452 4.66 -20.74 38.95
C ALA A 452 3.25 -21.25 38.55
N LEU A 453 3.19 -22.50 38.08
CA LEU A 453 1.91 -23.15 37.78
C LEU A 453 1.12 -23.46 39.05
N GLY A 454 1.78 -23.81 40.14
CA GLY A 454 1.18 -24.04 41.44
C GLY A 454 0.59 -22.76 42.05
N THR A 455 1.27 -21.62 41.93
CA THR A 455 0.74 -20.33 42.39
C THR A 455 -0.47 -19.88 41.54
N LEU A 456 -0.48 -20.13 40.24
CA LEU A 456 -1.62 -19.86 39.38
C LEU A 456 -2.79 -20.76 39.73
N ALA A 457 -2.55 -22.06 39.92
CA ALA A 457 -3.55 -23.04 40.33
C ALA A 457 -4.19 -22.69 41.69
N ALA A 458 -3.36 -22.29 42.68
CA ALA A 458 -3.85 -21.86 44.00
C ALA A 458 -4.77 -20.64 43.90
N ARG A 459 -4.39 -19.61 43.12
CA ARG A 459 -5.21 -18.42 42.90
C ARG A 459 -6.55 -18.72 42.22
N ILE A 460 -6.57 -19.68 41.27
CA ILE A 460 -7.78 -20.09 40.58
C ILE A 460 -8.68 -20.90 41.53
N ALA A 461 -8.09 -21.81 42.33
CA ALA A 461 -8.82 -22.62 43.28
C ALA A 461 -9.47 -21.77 44.39
N GLU A 462 -8.85 -20.66 44.82
CA GLU A 462 -9.45 -19.69 45.76
C GLU A 462 -10.73 -19.04 45.20
N ARG A 463 -10.80 -18.86 43.89
CA ARG A 463 -11.93 -18.16 43.21
C ARG A 463 -12.99 -19.11 42.66
N THR A 464 -12.65 -20.38 42.48
CA THR A 464 -13.48 -21.38 41.82
C THR A 464 -13.49 -22.66 42.68
N PRO A 465 -14.52 -22.84 43.57
CA PRO A 465 -14.57 -23.98 44.51
C PRO A 465 -14.71 -25.35 43.83
N ASP A 466 -15.28 -25.39 42.60
CA ASP A 466 -15.38 -26.62 41.82
C ASP A 466 -14.06 -26.96 41.11
N ALA A 467 -13.46 -28.09 41.47
CA ALA A 467 -12.17 -28.52 40.93
C ALA A 467 -12.20 -28.76 39.42
N ALA A 468 -13.31 -29.24 38.86
CA ALA A 468 -13.42 -29.44 37.41
C ALA A 468 -13.46 -28.08 36.66
N GLN A 469 -14.21 -27.14 37.20
CA GLN A 469 -14.31 -25.78 36.65
C GLN A 469 -12.98 -25.03 36.83
N ALA A 470 -12.30 -25.19 37.97
CA ALA A 470 -10.97 -24.62 38.19
C ALA A 470 -9.93 -25.14 37.19
N ALA A 471 -9.96 -26.43 36.83
CA ALA A 471 -9.09 -27.02 35.84
C ALA A 471 -9.34 -26.44 34.42
N LEU A 472 -10.61 -26.23 34.03
CA LEU A 472 -10.96 -25.60 32.74
C LEU A 472 -10.49 -24.15 32.66
N VAL A 473 -10.68 -23.37 33.75
CA VAL A 473 -10.20 -21.98 33.83
C VAL A 473 -8.67 -21.94 33.74
N MET A 474 -7.98 -22.86 34.42
CA MET A 474 -6.51 -22.98 34.37
C MET A 474 -6.03 -23.25 32.94
N GLN A 475 -6.64 -24.21 32.25
CA GLN A 475 -6.31 -24.53 30.85
C GLN A 475 -6.55 -23.33 29.93
N GLY A 476 -7.66 -22.61 30.12
CA GLY A 476 -7.97 -21.42 29.34
C GLY A 476 -6.95 -20.29 29.55
N GLU A 477 -6.57 -20.00 30.80
CA GLU A 477 -5.57 -18.97 31.12
C GLU A 477 -4.17 -19.36 30.61
N LEU A 478 -3.77 -20.63 30.76
CA LEU A 478 -2.51 -21.12 30.23
C LEU A 478 -2.48 -21.01 28.69
N ALA A 479 -3.52 -21.46 28.01
CA ALA A 479 -3.63 -21.35 26.57
C ALA A 479 -3.58 -19.91 26.08
N ARG A 480 -4.21 -18.97 26.82
CA ARG A 480 -4.17 -17.53 26.54
C ARG A 480 -2.75 -16.95 26.68
N VAL A 481 -2.04 -17.28 27.75
CA VAL A 481 -0.65 -16.81 27.97
C VAL A 481 0.28 -17.38 26.92
N VAL A 482 0.22 -18.70 26.68
CA VAL A 482 1.03 -19.38 25.66
C VAL A 482 0.73 -18.80 24.28
N GLY A 483 -0.54 -18.63 23.92
CA GLY A 483 -0.94 -18.05 22.65
C GLY A 483 -0.44 -16.61 22.46
N ARG A 484 -0.49 -15.78 23.51
CA ARG A 484 0.01 -14.41 23.48
C ARG A 484 1.53 -14.34 23.28
N GLU A 485 2.30 -15.15 24.02
CA GLU A 485 3.76 -15.17 23.91
C GLU A 485 4.21 -15.81 22.58
N ALA A 486 3.56 -16.89 22.14
CA ALA A 486 3.82 -17.52 20.85
C ALA A 486 3.57 -16.56 19.67
N LEU A 487 2.46 -15.81 19.75
CA LEU A 487 2.15 -14.80 18.75
C LEU A 487 3.18 -13.66 18.77
N THR A 488 3.63 -13.21 19.94
CA THR A 488 4.70 -12.20 20.07
C THR A 488 5.99 -12.65 19.40
N LEU A 489 6.43 -13.89 19.64
CA LEU A 489 7.61 -14.46 19.00
C LEU A 489 7.44 -14.58 17.49
N ALA A 490 6.25 -14.95 17.03
CA ALA A 490 5.94 -15.00 15.59
C ALA A 490 6.05 -13.62 14.94
N PHE A 491 5.57 -12.55 15.57
CA PHE A 491 5.80 -11.18 15.09
C PHE A 491 7.30 -10.85 15.01
N ASN A 492 8.07 -11.22 16.03
CA ASN A 492 9.51 -10.98 16.06
C ASN A 492 10.22 -11.67 14.89
N ASP A 493 9.88 -12.93 14.60
CA ASP A 493 10.46 -13.67 13.48
C ASP A 493 10.12 -13.03 12.13
N VAL A 494 8.87 -12.61 11.93
CA VAL A 494 8.44 -11.92 10.71
C VAL A 494 9.21 -10.61 10.53
N PHE A 495 9.34 -9.78 11.57
CA PHE A 495 10.11 -8.53 11.49
C PHE A 495 11.60 -8.76 11.21
N ARG A 496 12.21 -9.85 11.76
CA ARG A 496 13.61 -10.24 11.43
C ARG A 496 13.79 -10.57 9.97
N ILE A 497 12.90 -11.41 9.42
CA ILE A 497 12.95 -11.79 8.00
C ILE A 497 12.78 -10.55 7.11
N MET A 498 11.84 -9.66 7.44
CA MET A 498 11.67 -8.40 6.73
C MET A 498 12.93 -7.53 6.78
N ALA A 499 13.59 -7.42 7.93
CA ALA A 499 14.85 -6.67 8.07
C ALA A 499 15.94 -7.23 7.14
N VAL A 500 16.09 -8.56 7.09
CA VAL A 500 17.07 -9.23 6.20
C VAL A 500 16.75 -8.96 4.74
N LEU A 501 15.48 -8.99 4.33
CA LEU A 501 15.06 -8.68 2.94
C LEU A 501 15.43 -7.25 2.55
N PHE A 502 15.28 -6.27 3.46
CA PHE A 502 15.68 -4.89 3.21
C PHE A 502 17.20 -4.73 3.08
N LEU A 503 17.99 -5.46 3.91
CA LEU A 503 19.45 -5.49 3.76
C LEU A 503 19.87 -6.17 2.46
N ALA A 504 19.21 -7.25 2.05
CA ALA A 504 19.48 -7.92 0.79
C ALA A 504 19.21 -6.99 -0.43
N ALA A 505 18.21 -6.11 -0.32
CA ALA A 505 17.92 -5.13 -1.37
C ALA A 505 19.07 -4.14 -1.61
N LEU A 506 19.96 -3.90 -0.64
CA LEU A 506 21.13 -3.03 -0.81
C LEU A 506 22.07 -3.50 -1.94
N VAL A 507 22.11 -4.81 -2.19
CA VAL A 507 22.94 -5.39 -3.28
C VAL A 507 22.55 -4.83 -4.66
N MET A 508 21.34 -4.35 -4.81
CA MET A 508 20.84 -3.79 -6.07
C MET A 508 21.27 -2.33 -6.30
N ALA A 509 21.67 -1.60 -5.24
CA ALA A 509 21.97 -0.16 -5.34
C ALA A 509 23.09 0.20 -6.33
N PRO A 510 24.20 -0.55 -6.43
CA PRO A 510 25.26 -0.24 -7.40
C PRO A 510 24.83 -0.35 -8.86
N PHE A 511 23.82 -1.16 -9.16
CA PHE A 511 23.36 -1.41 -10.55
C PHE A 511 22.47 -0.28 -11.09
N CYS A 512 22.00 0.64 -10.25
CA CYS A 512 21.25 1.81 -10.69
C CYS A 512 22.22 2.88 -11.22
N LYS A 513 21.99 3.41 -12.42
CA LYS A 513 22.70 4.61 -12.91
C LYS A 513 21.92 5.85 -12.47
N PRO A 514 22.50 6.75 -11.66
CA PRO A 514 21.78 7.95 -11.24
C PRO A 514 21.54 8.87 -12.45
N PRO A 515 20.40 9.57 -12.50
CA PRO A 515 20.25 10.69 -13.41
C PRO A 515 21.28 11.77 -13.02
N PRO A 516 21.78 12.58 -13.99
CA PRO A 516 22.69 13.66 -13.68
C PRO A 516 22.10 14.58 -12.63
N LEU A 517 22.87 14.96 -11.62
CA LEU A 517 22.46 15.90 -10.57
C LEU A 517 21.99 17.20 -11.22
N ALA A 518 20.90 17.77 -10.72
CA ALA A 518 20.37 19.02 -11.24
C ALA A 518 21.41 20.14 -11.09
N GLY A 519 22.02 20.57 -12.20
CA GLY A 519 23.10 21.57 -12.24
C GLY A 519 24.45 21.05 -12.73
N ALA A 520 24.63 19.76 -12.94
CA ALA A 520 25.82 19.25 -13.63
C ALA A 520 25.74 19.62 -15.12
N ALA A 521 26.75 20.32 -15.63
CA ALA A 521 26.90 20.55 -17.07
C ALA A 521 26.92 19.20 -17.82
N PRO A 522 26.32 19.12 -19.03
CA PRO A 522 26.43 17.91 -19.82
C PRO A 522 27.92 17.58 -20.05
N PRO A 523 28.34 16.31 -20.01
CA PRO A 523 29.71 15.96 -20.30
C PRO A 523 30.06 16.45 -21.71
N PRO A 524 31.32 16.87 -21.94
CA PRO A 524 31.75 17.32 -23.25
C PRO A 524 31.54 16.18 -24.27
N PRO A 525 31.20 16.51 -25.53
CA PRO A 525 30.81 15.53 -26.54
C PRO A 525 31.90 14.52 -26.94
N ASP A 526 33.11 14.62 -26.41
CA ASP A 526 34.30 13.84 -26.82
C ASP A 526 34.86 12.88 -25.76
N ALA A 527 34.08 12.52 -24.73
CA ALA A 527 34.48 11.53 -23.71
C ALA A 527 33.89 10.14 -24.05
N HIS A 528 34.48 9.47 -25.06
CA HIS A 528 34.30 8.04 -25.32
C HIS A 528 35.57 7.29 -24.99
#